data_8f6d06793e81bdc3e0b44318c6ae8339
#
_entry.id   8f6d06793e81bdc3e0b44318c6ae8339
#
_cell.length_a   1.000
_cell.length_b   1.000
_cell.length_c   1.000
_cell.angle_alpha   90.00
_cell.angle_beta   90.00
_cell.angle_gamma   90.00
#
_symmetry.space_group_name_H-M   'P 1'
#
loop_
_entity.id
_entity.type
_entity.pdbx_description
1 polymer ?
#
loop_
_entity_poly.entity_id
_entity_poly.type
_entity_poly.pdbx_seq_one_letter_code
_entity_poly.pdbx_strand_id
1 'polypeptide(L)'
;MIYAIPTLLLGIFLVLWAHDARLRQRINAELPESGAHISVPTAHLHYLEAGACKKSNDRPSIILLHGSSGSSFDMMATLGDKLARRFHVLSFDRPGIANSRNRISNHDMSDPRRQADAIYAAVAGLGLKNPIVIGHSWGGAVATAYAMQYGDELTAALALAAPLYPWRGRGSWYERLVKTPFIGTIFAHTVLTKYGMGKLDQGVQGNFLPEAPFADYVQRTGLAIILRPRPFIANSVYSLALSGHLADMRRDYQDLDAPLLLLSGDRDPTVSAQIHSERLHGENPNTGLVIWREAGHMVQHTRADEIVAIVARLGDGETLKKGRFVDTYGSAS
;
A
#
# COMPACT_ATOMS: atom_id res chain seq x y z
N MET A 1 27.30 -3.74 44.29
CA MET A 1 27.72 -3.35 42.93
C MET A 1 27.05 -4.20 41.83
N ILE A 2 26.83 -5.50 42.02
CA ILE A 2 26.25 -6.43 41.01
C ILE A 2 24.82 -6.04 40.56
N TYR A 3 23.99 -5.48 41.43
CA TYR A 3 22.61 -5.08 41.11
C TYR A 3 22.50 -3.64 40.56
N ALA A 4 23.53 -2.81 40.68
CA ALA A 4 23.44 -1.41 40.26
C ALA A 4 23.31 -1.25 38.73
N ILE A 5 24.02 -2.05 37.95
CA ILE A 5 24.00 -2.01 36.48
C ILE A 5 22.63 -2.47 35.94
N PRO A 6 22.06 -3.62 36.34
CA PRO A 6 20.73 -4.04 35.90
C PRO A 6 19.63 -3.03 36.29
N THR A 7 19.69 -2.44 37.49
CA THR A 7 18.72 -1.42 37.94
C THR A 7 18.82 -0.16 37.10
N LEU A 8 20.02 0.31 36.77
CA LEU A 8 20.25 1.46 35.89
C LEU A 8 19.71 1.19 34.48
N LEU A 9 19.99 0.04 33.90
CA LEU A 9 19.51 -0.35 32.57
C LEU A 9 17.98 -0.43 32.53
N LEU A 10 17.35 -1.00 33.56
CA LEU A 10 15.90 -1.05 33.69
C LEU A 10 15.31 0.36 33.80
N GLY A 11 15.93 1.24 34.58
CA GLY A 11 15.50 2.64 34.70
C GLY A 11 15.55 3.38 33.36
N ILE A 12 16.65 3.24 32.63
CA ILE A 12 16.79 3.82 31.28
C ILE A 12 15.71 3.26 30.34
N PHE A 13 15.51 1.95 30.34
CA PHE A 13 14.47 1.33 29.50
C PHE A 13 13.07 1.89 29.81
N LEU A 14 12.70 1.99 31.08
CA LEU A 14 11.39 2.52 31.50
C LEU A 14 11.19 3.99 31.10
N VAL A 15 12.23 4.81 31.21
CA VAL A 15 12.19 6.22 30.76
C VAL A 15 12.00 6.31 29.24
N LEU A 16 12.77 5.56 28.48
CA LEU A 16 12.66 5.53 27.02
C LEU A 16 11.30 5.01 26.59
N TRP A 17 10.82 3.93 27.20
CA TRP A 17 9.52 3.35 26.92
C TRP A 17 8.37 4.33 27.23
N ALA A 18 8.42 5.01 28.37
CA ALA A 18 7.43 6.01 28.76
C ALA A 18 7.43 7.21 27.83
N HIS A 19 8.62 7.67 27.41
CA HIS A 19 8.73 8.76 26.44
C HIS A 19 8.13 8.38 25.08
N ASP A 20 8.49 7.22 24.53
CA ASP A 20 7.96 6.70 23.28
C ASP A 20 6.44 6.46 23.34
N ALA A 21 5.93 5.95 24.47
CA ALA A 21 4.50 5.79 24.71
C ALA A 21 3.74 7.13 24.65
N ARG A 22 4.30 8.20 25.21
CA ARG A 22 3.71 9.56 25.13
C ARG A 22 3.69 10.10 23.70
N LEU A 23 4.77 9.86 22.91
CA LEU A 23 4.79 10.25 21.49
C LEU A 23 3.69 9.53 20.72
N ARG A 24 3.52 8.22 20.93
CA ARG A 24 2.44 7.44 20.30
C ARG A 24 1.05 7.91 20.69
N GLN A 25 0.84 8.30 21.96
CA GLN A 25 -0.43 8.89 22.40
C GLN A 25 -0.73 10.19 21.64
N ARG A 26 0.27 11.06 21.43
CA ARG A 26 0.10 12.28 20.61
C ARG A 26 -0.25 11.95 19.17
N ILE A 27 0.51 11.05 18.52
CA ILE A 27 0.20 10.58 17.15
C ILE A 27 -1.25 10.06 17.08
N ASN A 28 -1.68 9.27 18.08
CA ASN A 28 -3.05 8.74 18.09
C ASN A 28 -4.12 9.81 18.25
N ALA A 29 -3.85 10.86 19.05
CA ALA A 29 -4.78 11.96 19.27
C ALA A 29 -4.92 12.88 18.04
N GLU A 30 -3.90 12.92 17.19
CA GLU A 30 -3.92 13.72 15.94
C GLU A 30 -4.61 12.98 14.78
N LEU A 31 -4.82 11.66 14.91
CA LEU A 31 -5.50 10.87 13.89
C LEU A 31 -7.01 10.97 14.07
N PRO A 32 -7.76 11.22 12.98
CA PRO A 32 -9.21 11.19 13.07
C PRO A 32 -9.69 9.78 13.43
N GLU A 33 -10.59 9.70 14.41
CA GLU A 33 -11.38 8.49 14.69
C GLU A 33 -12.39 8.33 13.54
N SER A 34 -11.96 7.79 12.43
CA SER A 34 -12.77 7.61 11.22
C SER A 34 -12.55 6.24 10.62
N GLY A 35 -13.55 5.78 9.88
CA GLY A 35 -13.52 4.48 9.23
C GLY A 35 -14.34 3.42 9.94
N ALA A 36 -14.38 2.27 9.31
CA ALA A 36 -15.09 1.10 9.79
C ALA A 36 -14.15 -0.12 9.80
N HIS A 37 -14.61 -1.20 10.39
CA HIS A 37 -13.86 -2.45 10.44
C HIS A 37 -14.69 -3.60 9.90
N ILE A 38 -14.02 -4.53 9.23
CA ILE A 38 -14.59 -5.81 8.84
C ILE A 38 -13.67 -6.95 9.25
N SER A 39 -14.26 -8.00 9.81
CA SER A 39 -13.54 -9.21 10.19
C SER A 39 -13.60 -10.22 9.06
N VAL A 40 -12.42 -10.70 8.66
CA VAL A 40 -12.25 -11.81 7.72
C VAL A 40 -11.47 -12.94 8.42
N PRO A 41 -11.43 -14.15 7.86
CA PRO A 41 -10.77 -15.28 8.52
C PRO A 41 -9.33 -15.00 8.97
N THR A 42 -8.55 -14.30 8.16
CA THR A 42 -7.10 -14.06 8.36
C THR A 42 -6.75 -12.69 8.94
N ALA A 43 -7.72 -11.76 9.02
CA ALA A 43 -7.47 -10.39 9.47
C ALA A 43 -8.73 -9.71 10.06
N HIS A 44 -8.49 -8.62 10.78
CA HIS A 44 -9.48 -7.62 11.12
C HIS A 44 -9.07 -6.32 10.43
N LEU A 45 -9.79 -5.97 9.37
CA LEU A 45 -9.41 -4.89 8.45
C LEU A 45 -10.14 -3.60 8.80
N HIS A 46 -9.39 -2.52 8.88
CA HIS A 46 -9.91 -1.16 8.92
C HIS A 46 -10.03 -0.62 7.50
N TYR A 47 -11.04 0.19 7.22
CA TYR A 47 -11.20 0.89 5.96
C TYR A 47 -11.88 2.24 6.13
N LEU A 48 -11.54 3.16 5.25
CA LEU A 48 -12.27 4.41 5.04
C LEU A 48 -13.24 4.23 3.89
N GLU A 49 -14.43 4.82 4.01
CA GLU A 49 -15.47 4.75 3.02
C GLU A 49 -15.93 6.16 2.64
N ALA A 50 -16.07 6.43 1.34
CA ALA A 50 -16.52 7.71 0.82
C ALA A 50 -17.33 7.55 -0.47
N GLY A 51 -18.03 8.61 -0.86
CA GLY A 51 -18.86 8.66 -2.07
C GLY A 51 -20.33 8.36 -1.83
N ALA A 52 -21.20 8.98 -2.64
CA ALA A 52 -22.65 8.96 -2.44
C ALA A 52 -23.34 7.67 -2.94
N CYS A 53 -22.70 6.90 -3.79
CA CYS A 53 -23.30 5.76 -4.48
C CYS A 53 -23.19 4.44 -3.74
N LYS A 54 -23.40 4.42 -2.44
CA LYS A 54 -23.28 3.22 -1.59
C LYS A 54 -24.04 1.97 -2.05
N LYS A 55 -24.97 2.08 -3.01
CA LYS A 55 -25.82 0.96 -3.46
C LYS A 55 -26.29 1.07 -4.92
N SER A 56 -25.70 1.94 -5.74
CA SER A 56 -25.98 1.91 -7.17
C SER A 56 -25.28 0.69 -7.77
N ASN A 57 -26.08 -0.28 -8.24
CA ASN A 57 -25.57 -1.45 -8.97
C ASN A 57 -25.02 -1.08 -10.38
N ASP A 58 -25.03 0.20 -10.73
CA ASP A 58 -24.71 0.67 -12.07
C ASP A 58 -23.22 0.91 -12.30
N ARG A 59 -22.44 1.04 -11.21
CA ARG A 59 -20.98 1.28 -11.28
C ARG A 59 -20.21 0.43 -10.28
N PRO A 60 -18.99 -0.03 -10.65
CA PRO A 60 -18.14 -0.78 -9.75
C PRO A 60 -17.71 0.08 -8.56
N SER A 61 -17.62 -0.52 -7.37
CA SER A 61 -16.95 0.10 -6.23
C SER A 61 -15.44 0.13 -6.45
N ILE A 62 -14.78 1.15 -5.92
CA ILE A 62 -13.34 1.31 -6.03
C ILE A 62 -12.70 0.85 -4.72
N ILE A 63 -11.76 -0.05 -4.80
CA ILE A 63 -10.97 -0.56 -3.68
C ILE A 63 -9.56 0.01 -3.78
N LEU A 64 -9.12 0.76 -2.77
CA LEU A 64 -7.80 1.37 -2.71
C LEU A 64 -6.90 0.64 -1.73
N LEU A 65 -5.67 0.32 -2.15
CA LEU A 65 -4.65 -0.39 -1.37
C LEU A 65 -3.35 0.40 -1.35
N HIS A 66 -2.96 0.85 -0.17
CA HIS A 66 -1.76 1.68 0.03
C HIS A 66 -0.43 0.91 -0.12
N GLY A 67 0.65 1.64 -0.33
CA GLY A 67 2.01 1.13 -0.42
C GLY A 67 2.63 0.71 0.92
N SER A 68 3.91 0.36 0.90
CA SER A 68 4.71 0.18 2.11
C SER A 68 4.73 1.49 2.89
N SER A 69 4.64 1.40 4.21
CA SER A 69 4.62 2.58 5.08
C SER A 69 3.50 3.60 4.77
N GLY A 70 2.43 3.18 4.10
CA GLY A 70 1.22 3.98 3.86
C GLY A 70 0.07 3.55 4.76
N SER A 71 -1.10 4.14 4.52
CA SER A 71 -2.37 3.82 5.19
C SER A 71 -3.55 4.09 4.27
N SER A 72 -4.75 3.74 4.71
CA SER A 72 -6.00 4.10 4.02
C SER A 72 -6.14 5.61 3.83
N PHE A 73 -5.66 6.41 4.78
CA PHE A 73 -5.67 7.88 4.69
C PHE A 73 -4.80 8.40 3.54
N ASP A 74 -3.64 7.76 3.28
CA ASP A 74 -2.75 8.14 2.18
C ASP A 74 -3.46 8.04 0.83
N MET A 75 -4.11 6.91 0.56
CA MET A 75 -4.84 6.70 -0.70
C MET A 75 -6.09 7.60 -0.81
N MET A 76 -6.71 7.95 0.32
CA MET A 76 -7.87 8.86 0.33
C MET A 76 -7.48 10.31 0.08
N ALA A 77 -6.31 10.77 0.54
CA ALA A 77 -5.94 12.19 0.61
C ALA A 77 -5.98 12.95 -0.71
N THR A 78 -5.88 12.28 -1.84
CA THR A 78 -6.00 12.86 -3.19
C THR A 78 -6.84 11.98 -4.12
N LEU A 79 -6.36 10.77 -4.40
CA LEU A 79 -7.01 9.88 -5.36
C LEU A 79 -8.41 9.47 -4.90
N GLY A 80 -8.53 9.04 -3.65
CA GLY A 80 -9.82 8.59 -3.09
C GLY A 80 -10.85 9.72 -3.05
N ASP A 81 -10.47 10.92 -2.58
CA ASP A 81 -11.35 12.09 -2.54
C ASP A 81 -11.86 12.48 -3.92
N LYS A 82 -11.02 12.39 -4.95
CA LYS A 82 -11.42 12.68 -6.34
C LYS A 82 -12.35 11.61 -6.89
N LEU A 83 -12.05 10.32 -6.67
CA LEU A 83 -12.89 9.19 -7.10
C LEU A 83 -14.24 9.19 -6.40
N ALA A 84 -14.30 9.56 -5.13
CA ALA A 84 -15.52 9.59 -4.33
C ALA A 84 -16.60 10.56 -4.84
N ARG A 85 -16.23 11.48 -5.74
CA ARG A 85 -17.20 12.37 -6.43
C ARG A 85 -18.11 11.60 -7.39
N ARG A 86 -17.69 10.42 -7.87
CA ARG A 86 -18.42 9.63 -8.87
C ARG A 86 -18.67 8.18 -8.47
N PHE A 87 -17.84 7.63 -7.56
CA PHE A 87 -17.83 6.23 -7.21
C PHE A 87 -18.01 6.03 -5.71
N HIS A 88 -18.47 4.85 -5.34
CA HIS A 88 -18.33 4.33 -3.99
C HIS A 88 -16.88 3.85 -3.80
N VAL A 89 -16.15 4.44 -2.85
CA VAL A 89 -14.72 4.22 -2.64
C VAL A 89 -14.47 3.65 -1.26
N LEU A 90 -13.72 2.55 -1.19
CA LEU A 90 -13.23 1.97 0.04
C LEU A 90 -11.70 1.94 0.00
N SER A 91 -11.07 2.59 0.96
CA SER A 91 -9.62 2.55 1.13
C SER A 91 -9.28 1.70 2.33
N PHE A 92 -8.65 0.55 2.12
CA PHE A 92 -8.29 -0.38 3.18
C PHE A 92 -6.90 -0.10 3.75
N ASP A 93 -6.79 -0.14 5.07
CA ASP A 93 -5.50 -0.44 5.68
C ASP A 93 -5.17 -1.91 5.38
N ARG A 94 -4.05 -2.16 4.68
CA ARG A 94 -3.65 -3.54 4.37
C ARG A 94 -3.49 -4.37 5.65
N PRO A 95 -3.69 -5.69 5.60
CA PRO A 95 -3.59 -6.57 6.78
C PRO A 95 -2.34 -6.28 7.63
N GLY A 96 -2.50 -6.08 8.93
CA GLY A 96 -1.42 -5.81 9.89
C GLY A 96 -0.83 -4.40 9.86
N ILE A 97 -1.23 -3.54 8.93
CA ILE A 97 -0.73 -2.18 8.78
C ILE A 97 -1.74 -1.18 9.36
N ALA A 98 -1.24 -0.03 9.83
CA ALA A 98 -2.01 1.07 10.41
C ALA A 98 -3.02 0.59 11.48
N ASN A 99 -4.32 0.62 11.21
CA ASN A 99 -5.38 0.21 12.13
C ASN A 99 -5.85 -1.24 11.91
N SER A 100 -5.42 -1.89 10.83
CA SER A 100 -5.71 -3.31 10.57
C SER A 100 -4.85 -4.25 11.43
N ARG A 101 -5.37 -5.46 11.67
CA ARG A 101 -4.69 -6.47 12.49
C ARG A 101 -4.72 -7.83 11.81
N ASN A 102 -3.61 -8.56 11.84
CA ASN A 102 -3.55 -9.94 11.41
C ASN A 102 -4.15 -10.87 12.48
N ARG A 103 -4.80 -11.93 12.03
CA ARG A 103 -5.19 -13.09 12.84
C ARG A 103 -4.24 -14.28 12.62
N ILE A 104 -3.40 -14.22 11.59
CA ILE A 104 -2.32 -15.14 11.29
C ILE A 104 -0.97 -14.45 11.51
N SER A 105 0.14 -15.18 11.36
CA SER A 105 1.47 -14.60 11.55
C SER A 105 1.78 -13.51 10.51
N ASN A 106 2.64 -12.53 10.87
CA ASN A 106 3.11 -11.54 9.90
C ASN A 106 3.90 -12.21 8.76
N HIS A 107 4.53 -13.34 9.01
CA HIS A 107 5.25 -14.07 7.98
C HIS A 107 4.28 -14.62 6.92
N ASP A 108 3.20 -15.29 7.34
CA ASP A 108 2.20 -15.81 6.40
C ASP A 108 1.47 -14.68 5.66
N MET A 109 1.19 -13.56 6.35
CA MET A 109 0.53 -12.40 5.76
C MET A 109 1.48 -11.55 4.89
N SER A 110 2.78 -11.85 4.84
CA SER A 110 3.73 -11.13 3.98
C SER A 110 3.61 -11.46 2.49
N ASP A 111 2.87 -12.52 2.14
CA ASP A 111 2.58 -12.87 0.76
C ASP A 111 1.47 -11.96 0.18
N PRO A 112 1.69 -11.25 -0.94
CA PRO A 112 0.66 -10.45 -1.60
C PRO A 112 -0.61 -11.23 -1.92
N ARG A 113 -0.50 -12.53 -2.23
CA ARG A 113 -1.64 -13.42 -2.52
C ARG A 113 -2.52 -13.61 -1.29
N ARG A 114 -1.94 -13.77 -0.10
CA ARG A 114 -2.67 -13.86 1.17
C ARG A 114 -3.36 -12.55 1.54
N GLN A 115 -2.73 -11.41 1.21
CA GLN A 115 -3.38 -10.12 1.39
C GLN A 115 -4.52 -9.93 0.40
N ALA A 116 -4.37 -10.38 -0.85
CA ALA A 116 -5.45 -10.39 -1.84
C ALA A 116 -6.64 -11.23 -1.37
N ASP A 117 -6.41 -12.43 -0.81
CA ASP A 117 -7.47 -13.27 -0.20
C ASP A 117 -8.23 -12.53 0.90
N ALA A 118 -7.50 -11.81 1.77
CA ALA A 118 -8.12 -11.06 2.86
C ALA A 118 -8.98 -9.89 2.34
N ILE A 119 -8.50 -9.16 1.33
CA ILE A 119 -9.24 -8.06 0.69
C ILE A 119 -10.46 -8.60 -0.07
N TYR A 120 -10.31 -9.70 -0.82
CA TYR A 120 -11.44 -10.35 -1.51
C TYR A 120 -12.54 -10.76 -0.52
N ALA A 121 -12.16 -11.42 0.58
CA ALA A 121 -13.11 -11.81 1.62
C ALA A 121 -13.83 -10.59 2.25
N ALA A 122 -13.15 -9.46 2.38
CA ALA A 122 -13.76 -8.22 2.87
C ALA A 122 -14.73 -7.64 1.84
N VAL A 123 -14.34 -7.57 0.56
CA VAL A 123 -15.18 -7.09 -0.55
C VAL A 123 -16.45 -7.94 -0.66
N ALA A 124 -16.32 -9.27 -0.63
CA ALA A 124 -17.45 -10.18 -0.63
C ALA A 124 -18.34 -10.02 0.62
N GLY A 125 -17.74 -9.91 1.80
CA GLY A 125 -18.44 -9.71 3.08
C GLY A 125 -19.22 -8.38 3.14
N LEU A 126 -18.79 -7.35 2.40
CA LEU A 126 -19.49 -6.09 2.22
C LEU A 126 -20.57 -6.13 1.11
N GLY A 127 -20.70 -7.27 0.41
CA GLY A 127 -21.67 -7.46 -0.67
C GLY A 127 -21.32 -6.70 -1.96
N LEU A 128 -20.03 -6.32 -2.13
CA LEU A 128 -19.55 -5.65 -3.32
C LEU A 128 -19.22 -6.66 -4.42
N LYS A 129 -19.49 -6.32 -5.67
CA LYS A 129 -19.25 -7.18 -6.83
C LYS A 129 -18.45 -6.45 -7.89
N ASN A 130 -17.62 -7.19 -8.59
CA ASN A 130 -16.82 -6.70 -9.72
C ASN A 130 -16.18 -5.34 -9.45
N PRO A 131 -15.38 -5.17 -8.36
CA PRO A 131 -14.77 -3.89 -8.04
C PRO A 131 -13.70 -3.50 -9.07
N ILE A 132 -13.29 -2.23 -9.05
CA ILE A 132 -11.99 -1.81 -9.57
C ILE A 132 -11.03 -1.76 -8.38
N VAL A 133 -9.97 -2.56 -8.43
CA VAL A 133 -8.96 -2.63 -7.36
C VAL A 133 -7.73 -1.83 -7.77
N ILE A 134 -7.39 -0.81 -7.01
CA ILE A 134 -6.26 0.08 -7.28
C ILE A 134 -5.25 -0.04 -6.15
N GLY A 135 -4.05 -0.48 -6.47
CA GLY A 135 -2.98 -0.62 -5.49
C GLY A 135 -1.76 0.21 -5.85
N HIS A 136 -1.19 0.92 -4.87
CA HIS A 136 0.06 1.65 -5.03
C HIS A 136 1.24 0.87 -4.44
N SER A 137 2.38 0.84 -5.15
CA SER A 137 3.62 0.23 -4.67
C SER A 137 3.39 -1.19 -4.16
N TRP A 138 3.67 -1.50 -2.89
CA TRP A 138 3.37 -2.80 -2.28
C TRP A 138 1.90 -3.22 -2.44
N GLY A 139 0.96 -2.26 -2.31
CA GLY A 139 -0.46 -2.46 -2.61
C GLY A 139 -0.73 -2.81 -4.07
N GLY A 140 0.14 -2.36 -5.00
CA GLY A 140 0.09 -2.73 -6.42
C GLY A 140 0.43 -4.20 -6.66
N ALA A 141 1.36 -4.77 -5.87
CA ALA A 141 1.60 -6.20 -5.88
C ALA A 141 0.38 -6.99 -5.37
N VAL A 142 -0.36 -6.46 -4.37
CA VAL A 142 -1.62 -7.06 -3.91
C VAL A 142 -2.71 -6.96 -4.96
N ALA A 143 -2.85 -5.80 -5.64
CA ALA A 143 -3.82 -5.63 -6.71
C ALA A 143 -3.54 -6.58 -7.89
N THR A 144 -2.27 -6.80 -8.22
CA THR A 144 -1.86 -7.79 -9.22
C THR A 144 -2.20 -9.22 -8.77
N ALA A 145 -1.89 -9.57 -7.51
CA ALA A 145 -2.27 -10.88 -6.95
C ALA A 145 -3.79 -11.06 -6.93
N TYR A 146 -4.56 -10.01 -6.63
CA TYR A 146 -6.02 -10.04 -6.69
C TYR A 146 -6.51 -10.34 -8.12
N ALA A 147 -5.93 -9.69 -9.14
CA ALA A 147 -6.25 -9.98 -10.54
C ALA A 147 -5.94 -11.43 -10.92
N MET A 148 -4.80 -11.96 -10.46
CA MET A 148 -4.42 -13.36 -10.73
C MET A 148 -5.38 -14.37 -10.12
N GLN A 149 -5.91 -14.10 -8.91
CA GLN A 149 -6.73 -15.06 -8.16
C GLN A 149 -8.24 -14.89 -8.40
N TYR A 150 -8.70 -13.68 -8.69
CA TYR A 150 -10.11 -13.30 -8.74
C TYR A 150 -10.47 -12.48 -9.99
N GLY A 151 -9.75 -12.69 -11.09
CA GLY A 151 -9.91 -11.91 -12.32
C GLY A 151 -11.32 -11.94 -12.93
N ASP A 152 -12.03 -13.05 -12.78
CA ASP A 152 -13.42 -13.21 -13.27
C ASP A 152 -14.46 -12.42 -12.45
N GLU A 153 -14.09 -12.01 -11.23
CA GLU A 153 -14.94 -11.24 -10.32
C GLU A 153 -14.44 -9.78 -10.18
N LEU A 154 -13.78 -9.25 -11.21
CA LEU A 154 -13.09 -7.97 -11.21
C LEU A 154 -13.44 -7.17 -12.47
N THR A 155 -13.81 -5.88 -12.31
CA THR A 155 -13.92 -4.98 -13.46
C THR A 155 -12.53 -4.64 -14.02
N ALA A 156 -11.60 -4.27 -13.17
CA ALA A 156 -10.20 -4.04 -13.52
C ALA A 156 -9.30 -3.98 -12.26
N ALA A 157 -8.02 -4.33 -12.42
CA ALA A 157 -6.98 -4.01 -11.46
C ALA A 157 -6.03 -2.95 -12.02
N LEU A 158 -5.68 -1.96 -11.20
CA LEU A 158 -4.70 -0.94 -11.51
C LEU A 158 -3.52 -1.06 -10.55
N ALA A 159 -2.35 -1.39 -11.08
CA ALA A 159 -1.11 -1.52 -10.30
C ALA A 159 -0.23 -0.28 -10.50
N LEU A 160 -0.26 0.64 -9.53
CA LEU A 160 0.43 1.92 -9.56
C LEU A 160 1.85 1.76 -9.00
N ALA A 161 2.88 2.04 -9.79
CA ALA A 161 4.30 1.96 -9.39
C ALA A 161 4.62 0.67 -8.61
N ALA A 162 4.11 -0.47 -9.09
CA ALA A 162 4.10 -1.73 -8.37
C ALA A 162 5.41 -2.53 -8.52
N PRO A 163 6.00 -3.07 -7.45
CA PRO A 163 7.03 -4.08 -7.54
C PRO A 163 6.40 -5.42 -7.96
N LEU A 164 6.88 -5.99 -9.06
CA LEU A 164 6.31 -7.19 -9.69
C LEU A 164 7.35 -8.30 -9.91
N TYR A 165 8.62 -7.97 -9.84
CA TYR A 165 9.72 -8.91 -10.00
C TYR A 165 10.68 -8.87 -8.83
N PRO A 166 11.38 -9.97 -8.54
CA PRO A 166 12.38 -9.98 -7.50
C PRO A 166 13.54 -9.03 -7.83
N TRP A 167 14.05 -8.37 -6.81
CA TRP A 167 15.21 -7.48 -6.92
C TRP A 167 16.31 -7.86 -5.94
N ARG A 168 17.52 -7.38 -6.19
CA ARG A 168 18.66 -7.53 -5.28
C ARG A 168 18.65 -6.38 -4.28
N GLY A 169 18.27 -6.65 -3.04
CA GLY A 169 18.28 -5.67 -1.94
C GLY A 169 18.22 -6.37 -0.60
N ARG A 170 18.83 -5.76 0.42
CA ARG A 170 18.89 -6.35 1.76
C ARG A 170 17.91 -5.71 2.75
N GLY A 171 17.07 -4.78 2.29
CA GLY A 171 16.28 -3.93 3.16
C GLY A 171 17.12 -2.98 4.01
N SER A 172 16.49 -2.07 4.72
CA SER A 172 17.17 -1.13 5.60
C SER A 172 17.67 -1.83 6.89
N TRP A 173 18.66 -1.22 7.55
CA TRP A 173 19.22 -1.77 8.78
C TRP A 173 18.18 -1.86 9.90
N TYR A 174 17.27 -0.90 10.00
CA TYR A 174 16.22 -0.86 11.02
C TYR A 174 15.14 -1.92 10.77
N GLU A 175 14.78 -2.23 9.53
CA GLU A 175 13.86 -3.33 9.20
C GLU A 175 14.43 -4.68 9.66
N ARG A 176 15.73 -4.89 9.43
CA ARG A 176 16.43 -6.10 9.90
C ARG A 176 16.51 -6.17 11.42
N LEU A 177 16.79 -5.03 12.07
CA LEU A 177 16.85 -4.94 13.53
C LEU A 177 15.50 -5.26 14.16
N VAL A 178 14.42 -4.67 13.64
CA VAL A 178 13.04 -4.87 14.15
C VAL A 178 12.58 -6.33 14.02
N LYS A 179 13.06 -7.05 13.02
CA LYS A 179 12.79 -8.49 12.85
C LYS A 179 13.52 -9.37 13.87
N THR A 180 14.56 -8.86 14.53
CA THR A 180 15.33 -9.64 15.50
C THR A 180 14.51 -9.86 16.79
N PRO A 181 14.29 -11.09 17.24
CA PRO A 181 13.56 -11.38 18.48
C PRO A 181 14.12 -10.60 19.67
N PHE A 182 13.29 -10.16 20.58
CA PHE A 182 13.58 -9.37 21.80
C PHE A 182 14.18 -7.99 21.49
N ILE A 183 15.31 -7.89 20.81
CA ILE A 183 15.99 -6.63 20.48
C ILE A 183 15.11 -5.74 19.61
N GLY A 184 14.49 -6.32 18.57
CA GLY A 184 13.58 -5.60 17.70
C GLY A 184 12.36 -5.06 18.45
N THR A 185 11.80 -5.84 19.36
CA THR A 185 10.68 -5.41 20.20
C THR A 185 11.08 -4.26 21.12
N ILE A 186 12.25 -4.35 21.78
CA ILE A 186 12.78 -3.27 22.64
C ILE A 186 12.95 -2.00 21.79
N PHE A 187 13.64 -2.08 20.66
CA PHE A 187 13.84 -0.94 19.75
C PHE A 187 12.52 -0.32 19.31
N ALA A 188 11.56 -1.15 18.89
CA ALA A 188 10.26 -0.69 18.42
C ALA A 188 9.44 0.03 19.51
N HIS A 189 9.64 -0.30 20.78
CA HIS A 189 8.89 0.29 21.89
C HIS A 189 9.64 1.39 22.66
N THR A 190 10.89 1.71 22.29
CA THR A 190 11.69 2.70 23.03
C THR A 190 12.31 3.79 22.15
N VAL A 191 12.65 3.48 20.92
CA VAL A 191 13.45 4.38 20.05
C VAL A 191 12.73 4.70 18.73
N LEU A 192 12.00 3.72 18.20
CA LEU A 192 11.47 3.77 16.84
C LEU A 192 10.67 5.02 16.56
N THR A 193 9.69 5.36 17.42
CA THR A 193 8.78 6.48 17.16
C THR A 193 9.55 7.80 17.05
N LYS A 194 10.45 8.07 18.00
CA LYS A 194 11.29 9.28 17.99
C LYS A 194 12.23 9.32 16.79
N TYR A 195 12.91 8.22 16.50
CA TYR A 195 13.82 8.11 15.36
C TYR A 195 13.07 8.30 14.03
N GLY A 196 11.93 7.63 13.88
CA GLY A 196 11.09 7.70 12.70
C GLY A 196 10.53 9.10 12.46
N MET A 197 10.00 9.76 13.51
CA MET A 197 9.51 11.15 13.42
C MET A 197 10.57 12.09 12.86
N GLY A 198 11.84 11.96 13.30
CA GLY A 198 12.94 12.77 12.78
C GLY A 198 13.35 12.46 11.33
N LYS A 199 12.80 11.41 10.71
CA LYS A 199 13.10 10.98 9.34
C LYS A 199 11.91 11.06 8.38
N LEU A 200 10.70 11.35 8.88
CA LEU A 200 9.48 11.34 8.07
C LEU A 200 9.59 12.27 6.86
N ASP A 201 9.93 13.54 7.07
CA ASP A 201 9.98 14.53 5.99
C ASP A 201 11.00 14.15 4.92
N GLN A 202 12.19 13.68 5.34
CA GLN A 202 13.21 13.21 4.40
C GLN A 202 12.73 12.00 3.60
N GLY A 203 12.04 11.05 4.25
CA GLY A 203 11.47 9.89 3.59
C GLY A 203 10.37 10.25 2.60
N VAL A 204 9.49 11.16 2.99
CA VAL A 204 8.42 11.68 2.12
C VAL A 204 9.01 12.36 0.89
N GLN A 205 9.92 13.31 1.07
CA GLN A 205 10.57 14.00 -0.06
C GLN A 205 11.27 13.03 -1.00
N GLY A 206 11.99 12.04 -0.46
CA GLY A 206 12.67 11.02 -1.26
C GLY A 206 11.72 10.20 -2.14
N ASN A 207 10.54 9.84 -1.60
CA ASN A 207 9.55 9.07 -2.35
C ASN A 207 8.81 9.89 -3.43
N PHE A 208 8.72 11.22 -3.27
CA PHE A 208 8.07 12.07 -4.27
C PHE A 208 8.99 12.48 -5.42
N LEU A 209 10.32 12.30 -5.30
CA LEU A 209 11.24 12.70 -6.38
C LEU A 209 10.84 12.09 -7.74
N PRO A 210 10.93 12.87 -8.83
CA PRO A 210 11.41 14.26 -8.93
C PRO A 210 10.39 15.33 -8.53
N GLU A 211 9.16 14.97 -8.26
CA GLU A 211 8.08 15.87 -7.84
C GLU A 211 8.23 16.23 -6.35
N ALA A 212 7.34 17.08 -5.85
CA ALA A 212 7.26 17.44 -4.45
C ALA A 212 5.95 16.97 -3.81
N PRO A 213 5.94 16.62 -2.51
CA PRO A 213 4.70 16.37 -1.79
C PRO A 213 3.83 17.62 -1.74
N PHE A 214 2.51 17.43 -1.69
CA PHE A 214 1.60 18.55 -1.40
C PHE A 214 1.77 19.04 0.05
N ALA A 215 1.32 20.26 0.29
CA ALA A 215 1.40 20.85 1.63
C ALA A 215 0.68 19.99 2.66
N ASP A 216 1.24 19.90 3.87
CA ASP A 216 0.68 19.15 5.01
C ASP A 216 0.47 17.65 4.74
N TYR A 217 1.27 17.05 3.82
CA TYR A 217 1.16 15.63 3.45
C TYR A 217 1.16 14.71 4.66
N VAL A 218 2.13 14.87 5.57
CA VAL A 218 2.27 14.01 6.76
C VAL A 218 1.04 14.09 7.67
N GLN A 219 0.49 15.29 7.85
CA GLN A 219 -0.69 15.53 8.68
C GLN A 219 -1.96 15.00 8.01
N ARG A 220 -2.17 15.32 6.73
CA ARG A 220 -3.37 14.92 5.98
C ARG A 220 -3.47 13.42 5.76
N THR A 221 -2.34 12.74 5.62
CA THR A 221 -2.29 11.29 5.44
C THR A 221 -2.18 10.53 6.77
N GLY A 222 -1.97 11.26 7.88
CA GLY A 222 -1.73 10.64 9.18
C GLY A 222 -0.51 9.70 9.17
N LEU A 223 0.50 10.01 8.35
CA LEU A 223 1.61 9.09 8.03
C LEU A 223 2.34 8.59 9.29
N ALA A 224 2.38 9.38 10.35
CA ALA A 224 3.03 8.98 11.60
C ALA A 224 2.46 7.69 12.24
N ILE A 225 1.26 7.25 11.84
CA ILE A 225 0.64 5.99 12.30
C ILE A 225 1.53 4.77 12.02
N ILE A 226 2.34 4.81 10.96
CA ILE A 226 3.25 3.73 10.58
C ILE A 226 4.39 3.52 11.60
N LEU A 227 4.66 4.52 12.43
CA LEU A 227 5.70 4.45 13.47
C LEU A 227 5.22 3.74 14.75
N ARG A 228 3.97 3.30 14.81
CA ARG A 228 3.52 2.42 15.89
C ARG A 228 4.26 1.09 15.81
N PRO A 229 4.68 0.48 16.91
CA PRO A 229 5.49 -0.76 16.92
C PRO A 229 4.89 -1.90 16.10
N ARG A 230 3.60 -2.20 16.29
CA ARG A 230 2.94 -3.32 15.62
C ARG A 230 2.91 -3.17 14.08
N PRO A 231 2.36 -2.10 13.48
CA PRO A 231 2.35 -1.93 12.03
C PRO A 231 3.76 -1.80 11.46
N PHE A 232 4.69 -1.18 12.18
CA PHE A 232 6.07 -1.08 11.74
C PHE A 232 6.77 -2.44 11.65
N ILE A 233 6.59 -3.31 12.66
CA ILE A 233 7.11 -4.68 12.66
C ILE A 233 6.52 -5.47 11.48
N ALA A 234 5.19 -5.40 11.30
CA ALA A 234 4.52 -6.09 10.20
C ALA A 234 5.04 -5.60 8.83
N ASN A 235 5.10 -4.27 8.63
CA ASN A 235 5.62 -3.68 7.39
C ASN A 235 7.07 -4.10 7.10
N SER A 236 7.92 -4.14 8.13
CA SER A 236 9.31 -4.59 7.98
C SER A 236 9.41 -6.06 7.56
N VAL A 237 8.59 -6.93 8.14
CA VAL A 237 8.51 -8.34 7.73
C VAL A 237 8.06 -8.44 6.27
N TYR A 238 7.05 -7.69 5.88
CA TYR A 238 6.50 -7.70 4.51
C TYR A 238 7.51 -7.19 3.48
N SER A 239 8.17 -6.06 3.76
CA SER A 239 9.17 -5.49 2.86
C SER A 239 10.35 -6.44 2.64
N LEU A 240 10.83 -7.10 3.70
CA LEU A 240 11.94 -8.04 3.62
C LEU A 240 11.59 -9.35 2.91
N ALA A 241 10.33 -9.78 2.93
CA ALA A 241 9.87 -11.04 2.32
C ALA A 241 9.41 -10.87 0.86
N LEU A 242 9.01 -9.65 0.46
CA LEU A 242 8.32 -9.40 -0.82
C LEU A 242 9.07 -9.93 -2.03
N SER A 243 10.39 -9.68 -2.13
CA SER A 243 11.18 -10.13 -3.27
C SER A 243 11.13 -11.66 -3.48
N GLY A 244 11.05 -12.44 -2.39
CA GLY A 244 10.86 -13.90 -2.45
C GLY A 244 9.48 -14.28 -2.99
N HIS A 245 8.42 -13.65 -2.49
CA HIS A 245 7.06 -13.90 -2.97
C HIS A 245 6.87 -13.53 -4.44
N LEU A 246 7.48 -12.42 -4.89
CA LEU A 246 7.45 -12.03 -6.30
C LEU A 246 8.21 -13.02 -7.21
N ALA A 247 9.25 -13.67 -6.71
CA ALA A 247 9.93 -14.73 -7.45
C ALA A 247 9.02 -15.94 -7.71
N ASP A 248 8.06 -16.20 -6.83
CA ASP A 248 7.06 -17.24 -7.01
C ASP A 248 5.91 -16.75 -7.90
N MET A 249 5.34 -15.57 -7.62
CA MET A 249 4.20 -15.01 -8.38
C MET A 249 4.50 -14.85 -9.87
N ARG A 250 5.72 -14.42 -10.24
CA ARG A 250 6.09 -14.18 -11.64
C ARG A 250 5.99 -15.41 -12.53
N ARG A 251 5.94 -16.61 -11.97
CA ARG A 251 5.84 -17.86 -12.75
C ARG A 251 4.51 -17.94 -13.48
N ASP A 252 3.48 -17.30 -12.92
CA ASP A 252 2.11 -17.38 -13.41
C ASP A 252 1.71 -16.10 -14.18
N TYR A 253 2.63 -15.13 -14.39
CA TYR A 253 2.30 -13.87 -15.07
C TYR A 253 1.96 -14.04 -16.54
N GLN A 254 2.50 -15.05 -17.21
CA GLN A 254 2.21 -15.32 -18.62
C GLN A 254 0.77 -15.83 -18.81
N ASP A 255 0.21 -16.48 -17.78
CA ASP A 255 -1.14 -17.05 -17.80
C ASP A 255 -2.20 -16.06 -17.29
N LEU A 256 -1.79 -14.85 -16.88
CA LEU A 256 -2.69 -13.82 -16.39
C LEU A 256 -3.51 -13.23 -17.55
N ASP A 257 -4.81 -13.51 -17.59
CA ASP A 257 -5.75 -12.95 -18.58
C ASP A 257 -6.77 -11.98 -17.95
N ALA A 258 -6.62 -11.64 -16.69
CA ALA A 258 -7.46 -10.67 -16.02
C ALA A 258 -7.19 -9.23 -16.51
N PRO A 259 -8.18 -8.32 -16.41
CA PRO A 259 -8.03 -6.92 -16.83
C PRO A 259 -7.07 -6.16 -15.89
N LEU A 260 -5.78 -6.20 -16.18
CA LEU A 260 -4.71 -5.55 -15.43
C LEU A 260 -4.10 -4.38 -16.20
N LEU A 261 -4.08 -3.19 -15.57
CA LEU A 261 -3.42 -1.99 -16.06
C LEU A 261 -2.23 -1.64 -15.15
N LEU A 262 -1.06 -1.56 -15.73
CA LEU A 262 0.19 -1.18 -15.08
C LEU A 262 0.43 0.30 -15.31
N LEU A 263 0.68 1.07 -14.25
CA LEU A 263 0.86 2.52 -14.33
C LEU A 263 2.11 2.92 -13.55
N SER A 264 3.10 3.51 -14.22
CA SER A 264 4.39 3.84 -13.60
C SER A 264 4.97 5.15 -14.12
N GLY A 265 5.77 5.81 -13.31
CA GLY A 265 6.61 6.91 -13.72
C GLY A 265 7.97 6.43 -14.26
N ASP A 266 8.51 7.11 -15.26
CA ASP A 266 9.84 6.79 -15.83
C ASP A 266 11.00 7.27 -14.97
N ARG A 267 10.73 8.17 -13.99
CA ARG A 267 11.70 8.72 -13.04
C ARG A 267 11.52 8.17 -11.62
N ASP A 268 10.79 7.06 -11.45
CA ASP A 268 10.58 6.43 -10.15
C ASP A 268 11.92 5.92 -9.56
N PRO A 269 12.43 6.53 -8.47
CA PRO A 269 13.68 6.13 -7.85
C PRO A 269 13.55 4.89 -6.94
N THR A 270 12.31 4.47 -6.66
CA THR A 270 11.98 3.41 -5.70
C THR A 270 11.67 2.09 -6.40
N VAL A 271 10.80 2.15 -7.43
CA VAL A 271 10.34 0.98 -8.19
C VAL A 271 10.53 1.24 -9.68
N SER A 272 11.62 0.74 -10.25
CA SER A 272 11.94 0.95 -11.67
C SER A 272 10.85 0.37 -12.57
N ALA A 273 10.25 1.20 -13.42
CA ALA A 273 9.27 0.77 -14.41
C ALA A 273 9.84 -0.32 -15.34
N GLN A 274 11.10 -0.20 -15.74
CA GLN A 274 11.77 -1.18 -16.61
C GLN A 274 11.90 -2.57 -15.99
N ILE A 275 12.22 -2.62 -14.69
CA ILE A 275 12.38 -3.91 -13.97
C ILE A 275 11.03 -4.56 -13.71
N HIS A 276 9.96 -3.77 -13.52
CA HIS A 276 8.68 -4.26 -13.05
C HIS A 276 7.58 -4.16 -14.11
N SER A 277 6.98 -3.00 -14.32
CA SER A 277 5.79 -2.83 -15.18
C SER A 277 6.08 -3.09 -16.65
N GLU A 278 7.16 -2.53 -17.20
CA GLU A 278 7.54 -2.75 -18.60
C GLU A 278 7.91 -4.20 -18.88
N ARG A 279 8.58 -4.83 -17.91
CA ARG A 279 8.94 -6.23 -18.04
C ARG A 279 7.71 -7.12 -18.04
N LEU A 280 6.76 -6.92 -17.12
CA LEU A 280 5.54 -7.73 -17.09
C LEU A 280 4.74 -7.55 -18.36
N HIS A 281 4.58 -6.32 -18.84
CA HIS A 281 3.89 -6.06 -20.09
C HIS A 281 4.58 -6.73 -21.28
N GLY A 282 5.93 -6.74 -21.30
CA GLY A 282 6.71 -7.44 -22.33
C GLY A 282 6.54 -8.97 -22.29
N GLU A 283 6.43 -9.56 -21.11
CA GLU A 283 6.19 -11.00 -20.91
C GLU A 283 4.71 -11.38 -21.12
N ASN A 284 3.76 -10.45 -20.83
CA ASN A 284 2.32 -10.63 -21.04
C ASN A 284 1.67 -9.39 -21.70
N PRO A 285 1.59 -9.36 -23.05
CA PRO A 285 0.98 -8.26 -23.79
C PRO A 285 -0.54 -8.11 -23.58
N ASN A 286 -1.19 -9.05 -22.89
CA ASN A 286 -2.60 -8.93 -22.52
C ASN A 286 -2.85 -7.87 -21.45
N THR A 287 -1.81 -7.37 -20.78
CA THR A 287 -1.90 -6.24 -19.86
C THR A 287 -1.92 -4.91 -20.60
N GLY A 288 -2.50 -3.87 -19.95
CA GLY A 288 -2.27 -2.48 -20.34
C GLY A 288 -1.05 -1.91 -19.60
N LEU A 289 -0.34 -0.97 -20.22
CA LEU A 289 0.79 -0.27 -19.60
C LEU A 289 0.73 1.22 -19.90
N VAL A 290 0.78 2.06 -18.89
CA VAL A 290 0.98 3.52 -19.02
C VAL A 290 2.29 3.89 -18.36
N ILE A 291 3.16 4.57 -19.11
CA ILE A 291 4.37 5.18 -18.58
C ILE A 291 4.22 6.70 -18.65
N TRP A 292 4.24 7.36 -17.49
CA TRP A 292 4.26 8.81 -17.39
C TRP A 292 5.68 9.33 -17.38
N ARG A 293 5.96 10.25 -18.31
CA ARG A 293 7.25 10.94 -18.36
C ARG A 293 7.42 11.91 -17.20
N GLU A 294 8.65 12.05 -16.73
CA GLU A 294 9.03 12.92 -15.62
C GLU A 294 8.21 12.69 -14.34
N ALA A 295 7.65 11.47 -14.17
CA ALA A 295 6.88 11.09 -12.99
C ALA A 295 7.70 10.16 -12.07
N GLY A 296 7.56 10.37 -10.77
CA GLY A 296 8.22 9.58 -9.73
C GLY A 296 7.37 8.42 -9.20
N HIS A 297 7.60 8.06 -7.93
CA HIS A 297 6.95 6.92 -7.29
C HIS A 297 5.50 7.19 -6.85
N MET A 298 5.19 8.42 -6.43
CA MET A 298 3.91 8.74 -5.76
C MET A 298 2.81 9.13 -6.75
N VAL A 299 2.66 8.34 -7.83
CA VAL A 299 1.72 8.60 -8.93
C VAL A 299 0.25 8.69 -8.49
N GLN A 300 -0.15 8.04 -7.39
CA GLN A 300 -1.50 8.18 -6.83
C GLN A 300 -1.83 9.60 -6.37
N HIS A 301 -0.79 10.44 -6.18
CA HIS A 301 -0.93 11.85 -5.84
C HIS A 301 -0.64 12.75 -7.03
N THR A 302 0.46 12.51 -7.74
CA THR A 302 0.98 13.39 -8.78
C THR A 302 0.29 13.20 -10.13
N ARG A 303 -0.36 12.03 -10.34
CA ARG A 303 -1.15 11.68 -11.54
C ARG A 303 -2.58 11.29 -11.19
N ALA A 304 -3.11 11.84 -10.08
CA ALA A 304 -4.45 11.47 -9.60
C ALA A 304 -5.56 11.78 -10.61
N ASP A 305 -5.47 12.89 -11.35
CA ASP A 305 -6.49 13.28 -12.33
C ASP A 305 -6.51 12.34 -13.54
N GLU A 306 -5.36 11.92 -14.02
CA GLU A 306 -5.22 10.94 -15.11
C GLU A 306 -5.76 9.57 -14.68
N ILE A 307 -5.44 9.15 -13.45
CA ILE A 307 -5.96 7.88 -12.90
C ILE A 307 -7.49 7.95 -12.77
N VAL A 308 -8.04 9.07 -12.27
CA VAL A 308 -9.49 9.27 -12.17
C VAL A 308 -10.16 9.22 -13.54
N ALA A 309 -9.56 9.81 -14.57
CA ALA A 309 -10.06 9.76 -15.95
C ALA A 309 -10.09 8.31 -16.49
N ILE A 310 -9.05 7.53 -16.23
CA ILE A 310 -8.98 6.11 -16.58
C ILE A 310 -10.09 5.32 -15.88
N VAL A 311 -10.20 5.48 -14.56
CA VAL A 311 -11.20 4.78 -13.74
C VAL A 311 -12.63 5.16 -14.16
N ALA A 312 -12.85 6.42 -14.53
CA ALA A 312 -14.16 6.88 -15.02
C ALA A 312 -14.59 6.13 -16.29
N ARG A 313 -13.69 5.96 -17.25
CA ARG A 313 -13.94 5.21 -18.51
C ARG A 313 -14.25 3.74 -18.23
N LEU A 314 -13.44 3.10 -17.38
CA LEU A 314 -13.66 1.71 -16.97
C LEU A 314 -15.00 1.54 -16.22
N GLY A 315 -15.31 2.47 -15.32
CA GLY A 315 -16.56 2.47 -14.56
C GLY A 315 -17.81 2.78 -15.41
N ASP A 316 -17.65 3.42 -16.55
CA ASP A 316 -18.71 3.64 -17.55
C ASP A 316 -18.83 2.46 -18.56
N GLY A 317 -18.11 1.35 -18.31
CA GLY A 317 -18.19 0.10 -19.08
C GLY A 317 -17.21 -0.02 -20.24
N GLU A 318 -16.23 0.88 -20.36
CA GLU A 318 -15.17 0.71 -21.36
C GLU A 318 -14.26 -0.47 -20.96
N THR A 319 -13.99 -1.36 -21.91
CA THR A 319 -13.04 -2.45 -21.72
C THR A 319 -11.62 -1.91 -21.59
N LEU A 320 -10.86 -2.48 -20.66
CA LEU A 320 -9.46 -2.13 -20.46
C LEU A 320 -8.68 -2.34 -21.77
N LYS A 321 -7.99 -1.29 -22.22
CA LYS A 321 -7.17 -1.35 -23.44
C LYS A 321 -5.84 -2.02 -23.12
N LYS A 322 -5.53 -3.05 -23.90
CA LYS A 322 -4.22 -3.72 -23.91
C LYS A 322 -3.23 -2.86 -24.69
N GLY A 323 -1.94 -2.99 -24.40
CA GLY A 323 -0.87 -2.27 -25.10
C GLY A 323 -0.18 -1.22 -24.24
N ARG A 324 0.85 -0.59 -24.83
CA ARG A 324 1.68 0.43 -24.19
C ARG A 324 1.21 1.83 -24.58
N PHE A 325 1.11 2.71 -23.59
CA PHE A 325 0.74 4.12 -23.72
C PHE A 325 1.77 5.00 -23.02
N VAL A 326 1.97 6.21 -23.53
CA VAL A 326 2.86 7.21 -22.91
C VAL A 326 2.04 8.45 -22.59
N ASP A 327 2.13 8.88 -21.35
CA ASP A 327 1.42 10.02 -20.75
C ASP A 327 -0.12 9.98 -20.80
N THR A 328 -0.72 9.33 -21.81
CA THR A 328 -2.18 9.35 -21.99
C THR A 328 -2.72 7.96 -22.34
N TYR A 329 -3.55 7.40 -21.46
CA TYR A 329 -4.17 6.10 -21.67
C TYR A 329 -5.12 6.09 -22.89
N GLY A 330 -4.86 5.17 -23.81
CA GLY A 330 -5.70 4.94 -24.98
C GLY A 330 -5.47 5.88 -26.17
N SER A 331 -4.49 6.77 -26.12
CA SER A 331 -3.90 7.42 -27.29
C SER A 331 -2.86 6.49 -27.92
N ALA A 332 -2.80 6.44 -29.26
CA ALA A 332 -1.67 5.78 -29.92
C ALA A 332 -0.36 6.48 -29.53
N SER A 333 0.64 5.69 -29.16
CA SER A 333 2.00 6.18 -28.87
C SER A 333 2.70 6.59 -30.16
#